data_2312ae4de114f97d37660d9103cc73a7
#
_entry.id   2312ae4de114f97d37660d9103cc73a7
#
_cell.length_a   1.000
_cell.length_b   1.000
_cell.length_c   1.000
_cell.angle_alpha   90.00
_cell.angle_beta   90.00
_cell.angle_gamma   90.00
#
_symmetry.space_group_name_H-M   'P 1'
#
loop_
_entity.id
_entity.type
_entity.pdbx_description
1 polymer ?
#
loop_
_entity_poly.entity_id
_entity_poly.type
_entity_poly.pdbx_seq_one_letter_code
_entity_poly.pdbx_strand_id
1 'polypeptide(L)'
;MKHYHKIAKRCVPLLMGLALAVSGCTKNFESINTDPYGLDELDLKGDFAMYGGPFNQMQLGIHLFTPDWQYQLQTNLNADIFSGYFMTPNPFNANVNNSNYAMVDGWNNYIWTLAFDNVMSPAQAVIDRAKAEGLPNFEAWAIVLKVLTMHRISDVYGPVVYTNYGKINTDGSVTYDSQQEAYAAFFADLDLALEKLKPFAEDATKPKAFTAFDLVYGGDYVKWVKFINSLRLRLAVRIAKADPGKAVAEANKALTNSFGLIEEHAADFIIDSRNISNPLNVISNIWGDIRMGAPVEAFLVGYNDPRLASYFQQGTDDAAPGAFKGIRNGIDMPDKDLYSGFSRIKDLGTKMPLLTAAEVWFLKAEAKLNGWTVPGVNSVQEAYERGIEESLGQWGVGGQFEAYRNSTAKPIPYVDPHNEDNNVAAGSAYLSAVSPKWNDAGSNAEKLEQIITQKWIALFPESVEAWTEFRRTGYPKLFPVVINNSAGVIPNGQFIRRINFPLIEKETNQAGYQGAVQKLGGNDNIGTRLWWDK
;
A
#
# COMPACT_ATOMS: atom_id res chain seq x y z
N MET A 1 58.37 63.35 -19.27
CA MET A 1 57.07 63.73 -18.63
C MET A 1 55.83 63.84 -19.55
N LYS A 2 55.98 63.94 -20.89
CA LYS A 2 54.78 64.06 -21.78
C LYS A 2 54.07 62.72 -22.10
N HIS A 3 54.64 61.58 -21.80
CA HIS A 3 54.01 60.24 -22.08
C HIS A 3 53.06 59.77 -20.98
N TYR A 4 53.33 60.11 -19.74
CA TYR A 4 52.46 59.74 -18.61
C TYR A 4 51.11 60.47 -18.58
N HIS A 5 51.02 61.67 -19.09
CA HIS A 5 49.76 62.44 -19.14
C HIS A 5 48.75 61.93 -20.18
N LYS A 6 49.22 61.23 -21.23
CA LYS A 6 48.33 60.65 -22.27
C LYS A 6 47.68 59.33 -21.84
N ILE A 7 48.37 58.55 -20.98
CA ILE A 7 47.85 57.29 -20.45
C ILE A 7 46.83 57.56 -19.38
N ALA A 8 47.06 58.53 -18.46
CA ALA A 8 46.11 58.91 -17.42
C ALA A 8 44.78 59.42 -17.98
N LYS A 9 44.81 60.22 -19.11
CA LYS A 9 43.58 60.73 -19.75
C LYS A 9 42.76 59.69 -20.51
N ARG A 10 43.33 58.50 -20.84
CA ARG A 10 42.58 57.40 -21.46
C ARG A 10 42.09 56.35 -20.49
N CYS A 11 42.69 56.23 -19.31
CA CYS A 11 42.24 55.29 -18.30
C CYS A 11 41.10 55.82 -17.39
N VAL A 12 40.96 57.12 -17.22
CA VAL A 12 39.89 57.71 -16.42
C VAL A 12 38.48 57.46 -16.99
N PRO A 13 38.21 57.60 -18.29
CA PRO A 13 36.89 57.29 -18.84
C PRO A 13 36.62 55.77 -18.85
N LEU A 14 37.64 54.91 -18.93
CA LEU A 14 37.48 53.46 -18.87
C LEU A 14 37.15 52.99 -17.47
N LEU A 15 37.79 53.56 -16.44
CA LEU A 15 37.48 53.31 -15.02
C LEU A 15 36.10 53.84 -14.61
N MET A 16 35.68 54.98 -15.16
CA MET A 16 34.36 55.58 -14.94
C MET A 16 33.26 54.76 -15.65
N GLY A 17 33.53 54.21 -16.82
CA GLY A 17 32.65 53.29 -17.53
C GLY A 17 32.48 51.95 -16.80
N LEU A 18 33.56 51.42 -16.22
CA LEU A 18 33.53 50.20 -15.42
C LEU A 18 32.78 50.38 -14.06
N ALA A 19 32.93 51.55 -13.43
CA ALA A 19 32.21 51.88 -12.20
C ALA A 19 30.72 52.10 -12.43
N LEU A 20 30.30 52.58 -13.61
CA LEU A 20 28.89 52.71 -14.00
C LEU A 20 28.27 51.34 -14.40
N ALA A 21 29.08 50.40 -14.91
CA ALA A 21 28.60 49.06 -15.23
C ALA A 21 28.37 48.18 -13.97
N VAL A 22 29.01 48.49 -12.84
CA VAL A 22 28.85 47.76 -11.56
C VAL A 22 27.74 48.39 -10.71
N SER A 23 27.27 49.58 -11.00
CA SER A 23 26.11 50.23 -10.38
C SER A 23 24.79 49.89 -11.11
N GLY A 24 24.76 48.77 -11.87
CA GLY A 24 23.52 48.21 -12.41
C GLY A 24 22.51 48.00 -11.30
N CYS A 25 21.33 48.50 -11.52
CA CYS A 25 20.18 48.59 -10.62
C CYS A 25 19.90 47.31 -9.80
N THR A 26 20.66 47.13 -8.74
CA THR A 26 20.29 46.11 -7.70
C THR A 26 19.31 46.71 -6.68
N LYS A 27 19.01 48.04 -6.80
CA LYS A 27 18.21 48.77 -5.82
C LYS A 27 16.76 48.30 -5.72
N ASN A 28 16.27 47.53 -6.70
CA ASN A 28 14.92 46.95 -6.73
C ASN A 28 14.95 45.48 -7.11
N PHE A 29 16.11 44.83 -7.08
CA PHE A 29 16.22 43.41 -7.48
C PHE A 29 15.37 42.50 -6.59
N GLU A 30 15.36 42.72 -5.29
CA GLU A 30 14.51 42.00 -4.35
C GLU A 30 13.02 42.27 -4.61
N SER A 31 12.61 43.53 -4.77
CA SER A 31 11.20 43.88 -4.99
C SER A 31 10.66 43.50 -6.37
N ILE A 32 11.55 43.38 -7.39
CA ILE A 32 11.17 42.94 -8.75
C ILE A 32 11.13 41.40 -8.83
N ASN A 33 11.96 40.73 -8.06
CA ASN A 33 12.01 39.25 -8.03
C ASN A 33 11.21 38.63 -6.87
N THR A 34 10.65 39.44 -5.97
CA THR A 34 9.69 38.97 -4.97
C THR A 34 8.32 39.01 -5.61
N ASP A 35 7.69 37.87 -5.77
CA ASP A 35 6.28 37.84 -6.17
C ASP A 35 5.44 38.44 -5.03
N PRO A 36 4.81 39.62 -5.23
CA PRO A 36 4.02 40.28 -4.17
C PRO A 36 2.75 39.49 -3.80
N TYR A 37 2.42 38.46 -4.57
CA TYR A 37 1.32 37.52 -4.32
C TYR A 37 1.82 36.12 -3.90
N GLY A 38 3.15 35.94 -3.84
CA GLY A 38 3.75 34.70 -3.34
C GLY A 38 3.56 34.60 -1.83
N LEU A 39 3.10 33.44 -1.38
CA LEU A 39 3.05 33.10 0.05
C LEU A 39 4.49 33.01 0.58
N ASP A 40 4.82 33.81 1.59
CA ASP A 40 6.11 33.68 2.28
C ASP A 40 6.05 32.64 3.41
N GLU A 41 7.21 32.35 3.99
CA GLU A 41 7.31 31.37 5.07
C GLU A 41 6.52 31.80 6.33
N LEU A 42 6.34 33.12 6.55
CA LEU A 42 5.58 33.65 7.68
C LEU A 42 4.08 33.49 7.48
N ASP A 43 3.60 33.63 6.25
CA ASP A 43 2.20 33.41 5.89
C ASP A 43 1.79 31.96 6.11
N LEU A 44 2.70 31.01 5.84
CA LEU A 44 2.48 29.58 5.97
C LEU A 44 2.63 29.04 7.40
N LYS A 45 3.16 29.85 8.33
CA LYS A 45 3.34 29.42 9.75
C LYS A 45 2.06 29.55 10.57
N GLY A 46 1.17 30.47 10.21
CA GLY A 46 0.04 30.86 11.05
C GLY A 46 -0.96 29.74 11.34
N ASP A 47 -1.14 28.79 10.41
CA ASP A 47 -2.11 27.70 10.47
C ASP A 47 -1.49 26.33 10.20
N PHE A 48 -0.19 26.19 10.34
CA PHE A 48 0.59 25.01 9.97
C PHE A 48 0.53 24.63 8.47
N ALA A 49 0.23 25.56 7.57
CA ALA A 49 0.13 25.29 6.14
C ALA A 49 1.44 24.73 5.55
N MET A 50 2.60 25.06 6.13
CA MET A 50 3.91 24.47 5.76
C MET A 50 3.98 22.96 5.94
N TYR A 51 3.17 22.41 6.84
CA TYR A 51 3.04 20.98 7.08
C TYR A 51 1.87 20.39 6.27
N GLY A 52 0.84 21.20 5.99
CA GLY A 52 -0.38 20.76 5.37
C GLY A 52 -0.21 20.15 3.98
N GLY A 53 0.52 20.85 3.11
CA GLY A 53 0.82 20.38 1.75
C GLY A 53 1.54 19.02 1.75
N PRO A 54 2.70 18.88 2.43
CA PRO A 54 3.39 17.60 2.59
C PRO A 54 2.51 16.49 3.17
N PHE A 55 1.67 16.77 4.16
CA PHE A 55 0.78 15.75 4.73
C PHE A 55 -0.29 15.29 3.77
N ASN A 56 -0.91 16.20 3.02
CA ASN A 56 -1.85 15.83 1.97
C ASN A 56 -1.16 14.98 0.89
N GLN A 57 0.02 15.41 0.44
CA GLN A 57 0.82 14.66 -0.53
C GLN A 57 1.13 13.24 -0.03
N MET A 58 1.59 13.09 1.21
CA MET A 58 1.90 11.77 1.78
C MET A 58 0.67 10.86 1.83
N GLN A 59 -0.46 11.35 2.36
CA GLN A 59 -1.67 10.55 2.48
C GLN A 59 -2.20 10.12 1.11
N LEU A 60 -2.25 11.03 0.13
CA LEU A 60 -2.70 10.74 -1.23
C LEU A 60 -1.67 9.92 -2.04
N GLY A 61 -0.41 9.89 -1.64
CA GLY A 61 0.66 9.16 -2.30
C GLY A 61 0.78 7.68 -1.88
N ILE A 62 0.27 7.31 -0.70
CA ILE A 62 0.26 5.91 -0.22
C ILE A 62 -0.57 5.04 -1.16
N HIS A 63 -1.75 5.50 -1.53
CA HIS A 63 -2.59 5.03 -2.61
C HIS A 63 -2.78 6.19 -3.56
N LEU A 64 -2.10 6.18 -4.69
CA LEU A 64 -2.05 7.36 -5.55
C LEU A 64 -3.42 7.65 -6.17
N PHE A 65 -4.07 8.73 -5.69
CA PHE A 65 -5.39 9.11 -6.19
C PHE A 65 -5.34 9.82 -7.54
N THR A 66 -4.22 10.47 -7.88
CA THR A 66 -4.08 11.19 -9.15
C THR A 66 -2.62 11.38 -9.52
N PRO A 67 -2.26 11.26 -10.79
CA PRO A 67 -3.13 10.90 -11.92
C PRO A 67 -3.40 9.38 -11.98
N ASP A 68 -4.58 8.98 -12.48
CA ASP A 68 -5.04 7.58 -12.51
C ASP A 68 -4.07 6.61 -13.20
N TRP A 69 -3.38 7.06 -14.26
CA TRP A 69 -2.43 6.22 -14.98
C TRP A 69 -1.18 5.87 -14.14
N GLN A 70 -0.77 6.73 -13.21
CA GLN A 70 0.32 6.41 -12.29
C GLN A 70 -0.12 5.38 -11.24
N TYR A 71 -1.36 5.45 -10.76
CA TYR A 71 -1.92 4.39 -9.92
C TYR A 71 -1.98 3.06 -10.68
N GLN A 72 -2.36 3.09 -11.96
CA GLN A 72 -2.33 1.88 -12.80
C GLN A 72 -0.95 1.20 -12.77
N LEU A 73 0.14 1.98 -12.81
CA LEU A 73 1.50 1.47 -12.73
C LEU A 73 1.97 1.21 -11.29
N GLN A 74 1.52 2.01 -10.32
CA GLN A 74 1.87 1.83 -8.91
C GLN A 74 1.33 0.51 -8.34
N THR A 75 0.08 0.16 -8.67
CA THR A 75 -0.63 -0.92 -7.97
C THR A 75 -1.44 -1.80 -8.92
N ASN A 76 -2.14 -1.22 -9.90
CA ASN A 76 -3.17 -1.93 -10.65
C ASN A 76 -2.60 -3.02 -11.55
N LEU A 77 -1.50 -2.79 -12.28
CA LEU A 77 -0.86 -3.78 -13.15
C LEU A 77 0.14 -4.69 -12.40
N ASN A 78 0.06 -4.74 -11.08
CA ASN A 78 0.88 -5.61 -10.24
C ASN A 78 0.07 -6.19 -9.06
N ALA A 79 0.06 -5.57 -7.88
CA ALA A 79 -0.57 -6.14 -6.68
C ALA A 79 -2.07 -6.41 -6.84
N ASP A 80 -2.82 -5.59 -7.58
CA ASP A 80 -4.24 -5.80 -7.88
C ASP A 80 -4.47 -7.11 -8.64
N ILE A 81 -3.57 -7.44 -9.58
CA ILE A 81 -3.60 -8.69 -10.33
C ILE A 81 -3.10 -9.84 -9.45
N PHE A 82 -1.97 -9.66 -8.75
CA PHE A 82 -1.33 -10.74 -7.98
C PHE A 82 -2.12 -11.15 -6.74
N SER A 83 -2.95 -10.26 -6.18
CA SER A 83 -3.90 -10.57 -5.11
C SER A 83 -5.09 -11.40 -5.58
N GLY A 84 -5.33 -11.49 -6.89
CA GLY A 84 -6.48 -12.15 -7.48
C GLY A 84 -7.76 -11.31 -7.47
N TYR A 85 -7.70 -10.04 -7.04
CA TYR A 85 -8.89 -9.18 -7.03
C TYR A 85 -9.33 -8.76 -8.41
N PHE A 86 -8.37 -8.47 -9.28
CA PHE A 86 -8.61 -7.94 -10.61
C PHE A 86 -7.79 -8.66 -11.68
N MET A 87 -8.23 -8.52 -12.92
CA MET A 87 -7.47 -8.83 -14.10
C MET A 87 -7.77 -7.80 -15.18
N THR A 88 -6.79 -7.53 -16.04
CA THR A 88 -6.99 -6.65 -17.19
C THR A 88 -7.57 -7.41 -18.37
N PRO A 89 -8.64 -6.91 -19.04
CA PRO A 89 -9.06 -7.41 -20.34
C PRO A 89 -8.22 -6.83 -21.49
N ASN A 90 -7.36 -5.83 -21.20
CA ASN A 90 -6.54 -5.17 -22.19
C ASN A 90 -5.25 -5.97 -22.44
N PRO A 91 -4.96 -6.39 -23.68
CA PRO A 91 -3.73 -7.13 -24.02
C PRO A 91 -2.51 -6.20 -24.05
N PHE A 92 -2.27 -5.48 -22.96
CA PHE A 92 -1.13 -4.59 -22.83
C PHE A 92 0.17 -5.28 -23.24
N ASN A 93 1.00 -4.56 -23.99
CA ASN A 93 2.30 -5.04 -24.44
C ASN A 93 2.21 -6.36 -25.23
N ALA A 94 1.20 -6.48 -26.11
CA ALA A 94 0.89 -7.68 -26.89
C ALA A 94 0.69 -8.93 -26.02
N ASN A 95 0.01 -8.76 -24.90
CA ASN A 95 -0.26 -9.81 -23.89
C ASN A 95 1.02 -10.43 -23.28
N VAL A 96 2.15 -9.70 -23.26
CA VAL A 96 3.39 -10.11 -22.62
C VAL A 96 3.72 -9.07 -21.54
N ASN A 97 3.23 -9.28 -20.33
CA ASN A 97 3.28 -8.29 -19.26
C ASN A 97 3.20 -8.94 -17.86
N ASN A 98 3.05 -8.12 -16.82
CA ASN A 98 3.01 -8.58 -15.43
C ASN A 98 1.94 -9.64 -15.15
N SER A 99 0.80 -9.62 -15.87
CA SER A 99 -0.30 -10.56 -15.64
C SER A 99 0.06 -12.02 -15.92
N ASN A 100 1.05 -12.25 -16.77
CA ASN A 100 1.58 -13.57 -17.09
C ASN A 100 3.08 -13.71 -16.75
N TYR A 101 3.56 -12.92 -15.80
CA TYR A 101 4.92 -12.92 -15.24
C TYR A 101 6.03 -12.49 -16.20
N ALA A 102 5.71 -11.90 -17.36
CA ALA A 102 6.66 -11.17 -18.17
C ALA A 102 6.79 -9.74 -17.64
N MET A 103 7.62 -9.55 -16.63
CA MET A 103 7.69 -8.31 -15.86
C MET A 103 8.13 -7.13 -16.72
N VAL A 104 7.38 -6.03 -16.66
CA VAL A 104 7.66 -4.79 -17.40
C VAL A 104 8.34 -3.80 -16.45
N ASP A 105 9.65 -3.70 -16.53
CA ASP A 105 10.48 -2.89 -15.61
C ASP A 105 10.04 -1.42 -15.58
N GLY A 106 9.66 -0.85 -16.72
CA GLY A 106 9.15 0.53 -16.80
C GLY A 106 7.89 0.76 -15.97
N TRP A 107 7.01 -0.25 -15.83
CA TRP A 107 5.85 -0.17 -14.95
C TRP A 107 6.25 -0.31 -13.49
N ASN A 108 7.08 -1.31 -13.20
CA ASN A 108 7.45 -1.69 -11.85
C ASN A 108 8.29 -0.63 -11.13
N ASN A 109 8.99 0.23 -11.85
CA ASN A 109 9.71 1.37 -11.27
C ASN A 109 8.79 2.36 -10.53
N TYR A 110 7.53 2.52 -10.97
CA TYR A 110 6.59 3.48 -10.36
C TYR A 110 6.25 3.15 -8.91
N ILE A 111 6.19 1.88 -8.53
CA ILE A 111 5.94 1.47 -7.13
C ILE A 111 6.99 2.10 -6.20
N TRP A 112 8.26 2.00 -6.59
CA TRP A 112 9.40 2.53 -5.84
C TRP A 112 9.43 4.06 -5.89
N THR A 113 9.49 4.62 -7.08
CA THR A 113 9.67 6.06 -7.30
C THR A 113 8.58 6.87 -6.59
N LEU A 114 7.31 6.49 -6.78
CA LEU A 114 6.19 7.22 -6.17
C LEU A 114 6.19 7.16 -4.64
N ALA A 115 6.65 6.05 -4.04
CA ALA A 115 6.76 5.95 -2.59
C ALA A 115 7.84 6.89 -2.02
N PHE A 116 8.97 6.99 -2.72
CA PHE A 116 10.04 7.91 -2.30
C PHE A 116 9.68 9.37 -2.55
N ASP A 117 9.13 9.69 -3.73
CA ASP A 117 8.81 11.07 -4.11
C ASP A 117 7.61 11.64 -3.32
N ASN A 118 6.56 10.83 -3.15
CA ASN A 118 5.33 11.31 -2.52
C ASN A 118 5.27 11.10 -1.01
N VAL A 119 6.05 10.18 -0.44
CA VAL A 119 5.97 9.89 0.99
C VAL A 119 7.31 9.98 1.70
N MET A 120 8.33 9.24 1.27
CA MET A 120 9.59 9.16 2.04
C MET A 120 10.29 10.53 2.13
N SER A 121 10.44 11.21 0.99
CA SER A 121 11.10 12.52 0.93
C SER A 121 10.34 13.60 1.71
N PRO A 122 9.02 13.84 1.48
CA PRO A 122 8.28 14.82 2.27
C PRO A 122 8.17 14.43 3.76
N ALA A 123 8.09 13.13 4.10
CA ALA A 123 8.08 12.69 5.49
C ALA A 123 9.38 13.07 6.21
N GLN A 124 10.54 12.83 5.59
CA GLN A 124 11.82 13.18 6.20
C GLN A 124 11.95 14.70 6.40
N ALA A 125 11.54 15.50 5.39
CA ALA A 125 11.55 16.95 5.49
C ALA A 125 10.65 17.46 6.63
N VAL A 126 9.45 16.88 6.79
CA VAL A 126 8.54 17.21 7.90
C VAL A 126 9.12 16.79 9.24
N ILE A 127 9.69 15.59 9.35
CA ILE A 127 10.33 15.09 10.59
C ILE A 127 11.43 16.03 11.04
N ASP A 128 12.33 16.41 10.14
CA ASP A 128 13.47 17.28 10.47
C ASP A 128 13.00 18.66 10.91
N ARG A 129 12.05 19.25 10.20
CA ARG A 129 11.47 20.56 10.55
C ARG A 129 10.69 20.50 11.86
N ALA A 130 9.78 19.54 12.02
CA ALA A 130 8.96 19.41 13.23
C ALA A 130 9.82 19.20 14.49
N LYS A 131 10.91 18.43 14.35
CA LYS A 131 11.90 18.23 15.40
C LYS A 131 12.60 19.55 15.76
N ALA A 132 13.03 20.34 14.78
CA ALA A 132 13.70 21.61 14.98
C ALA A 132 12.78 22.67 15.62
N GLU A 133 11.49 22.64 15.30
CA GLU A 133 10.48 23.58 15.81
C GLU A 133 9.78 23.10 17.09
N GLY A 134 10.11 21.90 17.61
CA GLY A 134 9.52 21.36 18.84
C GLY A 134 8.04 20.98 18.69
N LEU A 135 7.66 20.43 17.54
CA LEU A 135 6.30 20.00 17.22
C LEU A 135 6.19 18.46 17.18
N PRO A 136 6.21 17.78 18.34
CA PRO A 136 6.33 16.32 18.43
C PRO A 136 5.14 15.58 17.80
N ASN A 137 3.95 16.17 17.77
CA ASN A 137 2.77 15.59 17.14
C ASN A 137 2.90 15.51 15.60
N PHE A 138 3.42 16.57 14.95
CA PHE A 138 3.68 16.56 13.51
C PHE A 138 4.82 15.59 13.14
N GLU A 139 5.90 15.59 13.95
CA GLU A 139 6.98 14.62 13.78
C GLU A 139 6.46 13.18 13.84
N ALA A 140 5.68 12.85 14.87
CA ALA A 140 5.09 11.53 15.03
C ALA A 140 4.18 11.12 13.87
N TRP A 141 3.35 12.05 13.41
CA TRP A 141 2.42 11.78 12.31
C TRP A 141 3.17 11.48 11.00
N ALA A 142 4.21 12.25 10.68
CA ALA A 142 5.07 11.98 9.52
C ALA A 142 5.79 10.63 9.63
N ILE A 143 6.28 10.27 10.81
CA ILE A 143 6.88 8.96 11.08
C ILE A 143 5.89 7.82 10.79
N VAL A 144 4.65 7.94 11.24
CA VAL A 144 3.62 6.91 11.03
C VAL A 144 3.33 6.71 9.54
N LEU A 145 3.17 7.81 8.78
CA LEU A 145 2.93 7.72 7.33
C LEU A 145 4.13 7.15 6.57
N LYS A 146 5.35 7.49 7.01
CA LYS A 146 6.59 6.90 6.50
C LYS A 146 6.61 5.38 6.74
N VAL A 147 6.32 4.90 7.94
CA VAL A 147 6.27 3.46 8.24
C VAL A 147 5.17 2.77 7.42
N LEU A 148 3.96 3.35 7.36
CA LEU A 148 2.84 2.78 6.60
C LEU A 148 3.19 2.58 5.12
N THR A 149 3.96 3.48 4.53
CA THR A 149 4.37 3.35 3.13
C THR A 149 5.54 2.39 2.96
N MET A 150 6.60 2.57 3.75
CA MET A 150 7.85 1.89 3.48
C MET A 150 7.84 0.39 3.86
N HIS A 151 6.96 -0.04 4.80
CA HIS A 151 6.76 -1.48 5.00
C HIS A 151 6.12 -2.13 3.76
N ARG A 152 5.18 -1.45 3.08
CA ARG A 152 4.56 -1.95 1.83
C ARG A 152 5.61 -2.08 0.72
N ILE A 153 6.53 -1.10 0.60
CA ILE A 153 7.64 -1.15 -0.36
C ILE A 153 8.59 -2.32 -0.03
N SER A 154 8.95 -2.49 1.24
CA SER A 154 9.74 -3.63 1.68
C SER A 154 9.03 -4.96 1.41
N ASP A 155 7.70 -5.02 1.58
CA ASP A 155 6.90 -6.22 1.30
C ASP A 155 6.77 -6.51 -0.21
N VAL A 156 7.03 -5.54 -1.09
CA VAL A 156 7.07 -5.74 -2.55
C VAL A 156 8.48 -6.15 -3.02
N TYR A 157 9.53 -5.48 -2.53
CA TYR A 157 10.89 -5.62 -3.07
C TYR A 157 11.85 -6.39 -2.15
N GLY A 158 11.64 -6.41 -0.85
CA GLY A 158 12.52 -6.95 0.19
C GLY A 158 13.37 -5.86 0.84
N PRO A 159 14.72 -5.89 0.71
CA PRO A 159 15.60 -4.83 1.18
C PRO A 159 15.20 -3.46 0.65
N VAL A 160 15.33 -2.43 1.50
CA VAL A 160 14.84 -1.08 1.19
C VAL A 160 15.74 -0.01 1.79
N VAL A 161 15.84 1.17 1.17
CA VAL A 161 16.51 2.33 1.75
C VAL A 161 15.57 2.99 2.75
N TYR A 162 15.77 2.75 4.05
CA TYR A 162 14.95 3.30 5.11
C TYR A 162 15.75 4.10 6.15
N THR A 163 16.61 3.43 6.93
CA THR A 163 17.42 4.11 7.97
C THR A 163 18.58 4.92 7.37
N ASN A 164 18.97 4.59 6.15
CA ASN A 164 20.05 5.23 5.41
C ASN A 164 19.55 6.24 4.37
N TYR A 165 18.27 6.58 4.38
CA TYR A 165 17.74 7.61 3.49
C TYR A 165 18.44 8.96 3.75
N GLY A 166 18.88 9.61 2.67
CA GLY A 166 19.65 10.85 2.73
C GLY A 166 21.13 10.73 3.14
N LYS A 167 21.60 9.50 3.46
CA LYS A 167 23.01 9.26 3.80
C LYS A 167 23.74 8.71 2.58
N ILE A 168 24.54 9.58 1.97
CA ILE A 168 25.31 9.24 0.77
C ILE A 168 26.71 8.78 1.20
N ASN A 169 27.11 7.59 0.77
CA ASN A 169 28.44 7.05 0.97
C ASN A 169 29.50 7.83 0.18
N THR A 170 30.78 7.62 0.48
CA THR A 170 31.90 8.30 -0.20
C THR A 170 32.00 7.98 -1.70
N ASP A 171 31.43 6.85 -2.12
CA ASP A 171 31.35 6.42 -3.53
C ASP A 171 30.07 6.91 -4.24
N GLY A 172 29.26 7.71 -3.56
CA GLY A 172 27.99 8.24 -4.07
C GLY A 172 26.80 7.29 -3.91
N SER A 173 26.99 6.07 -3.43
CA SER A 173 25.92 5.11 -3.22
C SER A 173 25.10 5.37 -1.96
N VAL A 174 23.89 4.78 -1.87
CA VAL A 174 23.06 4.74 -0.67
C VAL A 174 22.88 3.29 -0.25
N THR A 175 23.11 3.01 1.02
CA THR A 175 23.03 1.65 1.58
C THR A 175 21.58 1.25 1.87
N TYR A 176 21.20 0.05 1.46
CA TYR A 176 19.92 -0.55 1.81
C TYR A 176 19.94 -1.18 3.21
N ASP A 177 18.82 -1.14 3.89
CA ASP A 177 18.54 -2.02 5.03
C ASP A 177 18.07 -3.40 4.50
N SER A 178 18.48 -4.48 5.14
CA SER A 178 17.81 -5.78 4.94
C SER A 178 16.35 -5.67 5.39
N GLN A 179 15.50 -6.58 4.95
CA GLN A 179 14.10 -6.56 5.39
C GLN A 179 14.00 -6.73 6.92
N GLN A 180 14.85 -7.53 7.55
CA GLN A 180 14.91 -7.67 9.00
C GLN A 180 15.30 -6.37 9.69
N GLU A 181 16.34 -5.66 9.21
CA GLU A 181 16.76 -4.36 9.73
C GLU A 181 15.66 -3.31 9.57
N ALA A 182 15.01 -3.28 8.39
CA ALA A 182 13.92 -2.35 8.11
C ALA A 182 12.73 -2.57 9.06
N TYR A 183 12.30 -3.83 9.28
CA TYR A 183 11.22 -4.15 10.21
C TYR A 183 11.57 -3.79 11.66
N ALA A 184 12.83 -3.99 12.08
CA ALA A 184 13.28 -3.54 13.40
C ALA A 184 13.17 -2.01 13.53
N ALA A 185 13.53 -1.27 12.48
CA ALA A 185 13.40 0.19 12.43
C ALA A 185 11.93 0.64 12.38
N PHE A 186 11.06 -0.04 11.66
CA PHE A 186 9.62 0.25 11.66
C PHE A 186 9.03 0.17 13.07
N PHE A 187 9.35 -0.87 13.83
CA PHE A 187 8.89 -0.99 15.22
C PHE A 187 9.45 0.10 16.13
N ALA A 188 10.71 0.46 15.96
CA ALA A 188 11.32 1.56 16.73
C ALA A 188 10.67 2.92 16.39
N ASP A 189 10.39 3.18 15.13
CA ASP A 189 9.69 4.38 14.68
C ASP A 189 8.23 4.42 15.18
N LEU A 190 7.54 3.29 15.26
CA LEU A 190 6.21 3.21 15.87
C LEU A 190 6.26 3.43 17.40
N ASP A 191 7.31 2.96 18.10
CA ASP A 191 7.53 3.28 19.53
C ASP A 191 7.70 4.79 19.71
N LEU A 192 8.55 5.43 18.91
CA LEU A 192 8.80 6.87 18.95
C LEU A 192 7.54 7.69 18.64
N ALA A 193 6.79 7.30 17.60
CA ALA A 193 5.54 7.97 17.23
C ALA A 193 4.50 7.88 18.36
N LEU A 194 4.37 6.70 18.98
CA LEU A 194 3.47 6.49 20.10
C LEU A 194 3.85 7.35 21.32
N GLU A 195 5.15 7.39 21.68
CA GLU A 195 5.65 8.23 22.76
C GLU A 195 5.28 9.70 22.56
N LYS A 196 5.47 10.21 21.32
CA LYS A 196 5.21 11.62 20.97
C LYS A 196 3.72 11.96 20.90
N LEU A 197 2.85 11.04 20.43
CA LEU A 197 1.41 11.29 20.33
C LEU A 197 0.64 11.05 21.63
N LYS A 198 1.15 10.20 22.52
CA LYS A 198 0.48 9.84 23.76
C LYS A 198 0.02 11.05 24.59
N PRO A 199 0.87 12.10 24.85
CA PRO A 199 0.44 13.27 25.62
C PRO A 199 -0.71 14.06 24.98
N PHE A 200 -0.89 13.96 23.66
CA PHE A 200 -2.00 14.59 22.95
C PHE A 200 -3.26 13.72 22.99
N ALA A 201 -3.11 12.40 22.98
CA ALA A 201 -4.23 11.47 23.08
C ALA A 201 -4.81 11.39 24.50
N GLU A 202 -3.99 11.61 25.55
CA GLU A 202 -4.39 11.61 26.96
C GLU A 202 -5.08 12.91 27.38
N ASP A 203 -4.90 14.01 26.65
CA ASP A 203 -5.45 15.32 26.99
C ASP A 203 -6.38 15.84 25.89
N ALA A 204 -7.67 15.64 26.08
CA ALA A 204 -8.70 16.08 25.13
C ALA A 204 -8.76 17.61 24.93
N THR A 205 -8.07 18.40 25.77
CA THR A 205 -7.99 19.86 25.63
C THR A 205 -6.93 20.31 24.63
N LYS A 206 -6.04 19.42 24.22
CA LYS A 206 -5.00 19.70 23.20
C LYS A 206 -5.63 20.07 21.87
N PRO A 207 -5.11 21.11 21.19
CA PRO A 207 -5.57 21.50 19.86
C PRO A 207 -5.41 20.35 18.86
N LYS A 208 -6.43 20.11 18.04
CA LYS A 208 -6.40 19.14 16.94
C LYS A 208 -5.71 19.76 15.72
N ALA A 209 -4.40 19.97 15.82
CA ALA A 209 -3.61 20.67 14.80
C ALA A 209 -3.66 20.02 13.41
N PHE A 210 -3.99 18.72 13.31
CA PHE A 210 -4.08 18.00 12.05
C PHE A 210 -5.41 18.21 11.30
N THR A 211 -6.44 18.76 11.93
CA THR A 211 -7.83 18.74 11.42
C THR A 211 -7.96 19.19 9.96
N ALA A 212 -7.23 20.24 9.56
CA ALA A 212 -7.29 20.77 8.19
C ALA A 212 -6.65 19.83 7.15
N PHE A 213 -5.67 19.02 7.57
CA PHE A 213 -4.80 18.24 6.68
C PHE A 213 -5.04 16.74 6.75
N ASP A 214 -5.69 16.27 7.80
CA ASP A 214 -5.95 14.85 8.04
C ASP A 214 -7.12 14.36 7.20
N LEU A 215 -6.82 13.53 6.23
CA LEU A 215 -7.79 12.91 5.31
C LEU A 215 -8.40 11.62 5.86
N VAL A 216 -8.07 11.25 7.12
CA VAL A 216 -8.49 9.99 7.72
C VAL A 216 -9.34 10.23 8.97
N TYR A 217 -8.79 10.89 9.98
CA TYR A 217 -9.41 11.00 11.30
C TYR A 217 -9.76 12.42 11.74
N GLY A 218 -9.52 13.42 10.86
CA GLY A 218 -9.79 14.83 11.19
C GLY A 218 -9.05 15.33 12.42
N GLY A 219 -7.83 14.85 12.65
CA GLY A 219 -6.96 15.26 13.74
C GLY A 219 -7.21 14.55 15.08
N ASP A 220 -7.94 13.43 15.09
CA ASP A 220 -8.21 12.67 16.31
C ASP A 220 -6.98 11.86 16.74
N TYR A 221 -6.27 12.34 17.76
CA TYR A 221 -5.05 11.70 18.26
C TYR A 221 -5.28 10.30 18.84
N VAL A 222 -6.43 10.03 19.46
CA VAL A 222 -6.75 8.71 20.01
C VAL A 222 -6.89 7.69 18.86
N LYS A 223 -7.56 8.06 17.78
CA LYS A 223 -7.68 7.21 16.59
C LYS A 223 -6.31 6.96 15.94
N TRP A 224 -5.45 7.96 15.87
CA TRP A 224 -4.07 7.79 15.39
C TRP A 224 -3.26 6.83 16.26
N VAL A 225 -3.37 6.90 17.60
CA VAL A 225 -2.73 5.94 18.50
C VAL A 225 -3.26 4.53 18.30
N LYS A 226 -4.59 4.35 18.15
CA LYS A 226 -5.18 3.05 17.81
C LYS A 226 -4.66 2.52 16.48
N PHE A 227 -4.51 3.38 15.49
CA PHE A 227 -3.92 3.01 14.20
C PHE A 227 -2.46 2.53 14.34
N ILE A 228 -1.62 3.24 15.11
CA ILE A 228 -0.23 2.84 15.37
C ILE A 228 -0.19 1.43 15.98
N ASN A 229 -1.02 1.15 16.98
CA ASN A 229 -1.10 -0.15 17.61
C ASN A 229 -1.56 -1.24 16.62
N SER A 230 -2.54 -0.93 15.78
CA SER A 230 -3.08 -1.86 14.77
C SER A 230 -2.05 -2.17 13.67
N LEU A 231 -1.34 -1.15 13.20
CA LEU A 231 -0.23 -1.33 12.25
C LEU A 231 0.90 -2.16 12.87
N ARG A 232 1.24 -1.92 14.13
CA ARG A 232 2.21 -2.74 14.88
C ARG A 232 1.78 -4.21 14.91
N LEU A 233 0.51 -4.50 15.18
CA LEU A 233 0.01 -5.87 15.20
C LEU A 233 0.10 -6.53 13.82
N ARG A 234 -0.24 -5.81 12.72
CA ARG A 234 -0.05 -6.28 11.34
C ARG A 234 1.41 -6.69 11.10
N LEU A 235 2.35 -5.80 11.42
CA LEU A 235 3.78 -6.05 11.23
C LEU A 235 4.30 -7.21 12.12
N ALA A 236 3.80 -7.34 13.35
CA ALA A 236 4.16 -8.42 14.26
C ALA A 236 3.70 -9.78 13.72
N VAL A 237 2.45 -9.90 13.27
CA VAL A 237 1.93 -11.13 12.66
C VAL A 237 2.68 -11.46 11.36
N ARG A 238 3.08 -10.43 10.58
CA ARG A 238 3.85 -10.60 9.34
C ARG A 238 5.15 -11.37 9.59
N ILE A 239 5.87 -11.06 10.64
CA ILE A 239 7.19 -11.64 10.94
C ILE A 239 7.11 -12.91 11.81
N ALA A 240 5.92 -13.41 12.13
CA ALA A 240 5.73 -14.51 13.10
C ALA A 240 6.56 -15.75 12.81
N LYS A 241 6.77 -16.10 11.53
CA LYS A 241 7.61 -17.25 11.13
C LYS A 241 9.09 -16.90 11.02
N ALA A 242 9.44 -15.65 10.70
CA ALA A 242 10.81 -15.23 10.46
C ALA A 242 11.54 -14.86 11.77
N ASP A 243 10.83 -14.23 12.70
CA ASP A 243 11.34 -13.84 14.03
C ASP A 243 10.22 -13.97 15.07
N PRO A 244 9.93 -15.21 15.54
CA PRO A 244 8.83 -15.47 16.48
C PRO A 244 8.95 -14.72 17.80
N GLY A 245 10.18 -14.53 18.31
CA GLY A 245 10.41 -13.83 19.57
C GLY A 245 10.05 -12.34 19.48
N LYS A 246 10.50 -11.68 18.41
CA LYS A 246 10.18 -10.28 18.12
C LYS A 246 8.70 -10.11 17.84
N ALA A 247 8.11 -11.02 17.06
CA ALA A 247 6.68 -11.02 16.73
C ALA A 247 5.80 -10.99 17.98
N VAL A 248 6.03 -11.91 18.93
CA VAL A 248 5.28 -11.97 20.20
C VAL A 248 5.49 -10.71 21.03
N ALA A 249 6.73 -10.21 21.13
CA ALA A 249 7.04 -9.02 21.89
C ALA A 249 6.30 -7.79 21.35
N GLU A 250 6.33 -7.57 20.03
CA GLU A 250 5.66 -6.43 19.39
C GLU A 250 4.13 -6.58 19.39
N ALA A 251 3.62 -7.80 19.19
CA ALA A 251 2.18 -8.05 19.33
C ALA A 251 1.69 -7.74 20.75
N ASN A 252 2.42 -8.15 21.79
CA ASN A 252 2.06 -7.84 23.17
C ASN A 252 2.01 -6.33 23.43
N LYS A 253 2.98 -5.55 22.93
CA LYS A 253 2.92 -4.08 23.03
C LYS A 253 1.64 -3.51 22.43
N ALA A 254 1.24 -3.99 21.25
CA ALA A 254 0.02 -3.56 20.57
C ALA A 254 -1.25 -3.96 21.34
N LEU A 255 -1.35 -5.25 21.70
CA LEU A 255 -2.54 -5.85 22.29
C LEU A 255 -2.81 -5.40 23.73
N THR A 256 -1.78 -4.96 24.48
CA THR A 256 -1.92 -4.50 25.87
C THR A 256 -1.91 -2.98 26.03
N ASN A 257 -1.84 -2.24 24.92
CA ASN A 257 -1.85 -0.78 24.97
C ASN A 257 -3.21 -0.27 25.47
N SER A 258 -3.21 0.67 26.43
CA SER A 258 -4.43 1.18 27.06
C SER A 258 -5.39 1.91 26.12
N PHE A 259 -4.91 2.43 24.98
CA PHE A 259 -5.77 3.04 23.96
C PHE A 259 -6.48 2.00 23.08
N GLY A 260 -6.00 0.73 23.08
CA GLY A 260 -6.53 -0.35 22.25
C GLY A 260 -6.12 -0.24 20.78
N LEU A 261 -6.86 -0.95 19.95
CA LEU A 261 -6.68 -1.06 18.50
C LEU A 261 -7.93 -0.52 17.76
N ILE A 262 -7.90 -0.55 16.43
CA ILE A 262 -9.08 -0.34 15.59
C ILE A 262 -9.94 -1.61 15.69
N GLU A 263 -11.04 -1.56 16.40
CA GLU A 263 -11.91 -2.72 16.67
C GLU A 263 -13.34 -2.55 16.15
N GLU A 264 -13.67 -1.36 15.66
CA GLU A 264 -14.97 -1.02 15.08
C GLU A 264 -14.76 -0.33 13.73
N HIS A 265 -15.55 -0.66 12.71
CA HIS A 265 -15.43 -0.09 11.36
C HIS A 265 -15.60 1.44 11.31
N ALA A 266 -16.22 2.04 12.30
CA ALA A 266 -16.27 3.50 12.44
C ALA A 266 -14.90 4.14 12.73
N ALA A 267 -13.90 3.33 13.07
CA ALA A 267 -12.52 3.77 13.32
C ALA A 267 -11.53 3.29 12.24
N ASP A 268 -11.99 2.72 11.14
CA ASP A 268 -11.17 2.25 10.04
C ASP A 268 -10.23 3.33 9.51
N PHE A 269 -9.01 2.94 9.16
CA PHE A 269 -8.08 3.81 8.47
C PHE A 269 -8.44 3.85 6.98
N ILE A 270 -9.27 4.83 6.63
CA ILE A 270 -9.73 5.07 5.26
C ILE A 270 -9.28 6.46 4.84
N ILE A 271 -8.44 6.54 3.81
CA ILE A 271 -8.10 7.82 3.20
C ILE A 271 -9.31 8.27 2.38
N ASP A 272 -9.83 9.46 2.68
CA ASP A 272 -10.85 10.14 1.87
C ASP A 272 -10.23 11.35 1.18
N SER A 273 -10.03 11.26 -0.12
CA SER A 273 -9.47 12.36 -0.91
C SER A 273 -10.41 13.57 -0.99
N ARG A 274 -11.65 13.42 -0.55
CA ARG A 274 -12.77 14.40 -0.57
C ARG A 274 -13.25 14.78 -1.98
N ASN A 275 -12.35 15.09 -2.89
CA ASN A 275 -12.69 15.66 -4.20
C ASN A 275 -12.13 14.87 -5.40
N ILE A 276 -11.29 13.88 -5.16
CA ILE A 276 -10.66 13.09 -6.22
C ILE A 276 -11.28 11.69 -6.18
N SER A 277 -11.84 11.23 -7.28
CA SER A 277 -12.38 9.87 -7.40
C SER A 277 -11.28 8.83 -7.14
N ASN A 278 -11.64 7.72 -6.53
CA ASN A 278 -10.73 6.58 -6.44
C ASN A 278 -10.32 6.16 -7.87
N PRO A 279 -9.02 6.03 -8.17
CA PRO A 279 -8.53 5.73 -9.52
C PRO A 279 -9.08 4.42 -10.10
N LEU A 280 -9.41 3.45 -9.25
CA LEU A 280 -10.05 2.20 -9.68
C LEU A 280 -11.38 2.45 -10.40
N ASN A 281 -12.14 3.51 -10.02
CA ASN A 281 -13.38 3.88 -10.71
C ASN A 281 -13.11 4.29 -12.16
N VAL A 282 -12.06 5.08 -12.39
CA VAL A 282 -11.67 5.55 -13.73
C VAL A 282 -11.13 4.39 -14.55
N ILE A 283 -10.20 3.61 -14.00
CA ILE A 283 -9.55 2.50 -14.69
C ILE A 283 -10.57 1.41 -15.07
N SER A 284 -11.52 1.09 -14.18
CA SER A 284 -12.53 0.07 -14.44
C SER A 284 -13.69 0.56 -15.32
N ASN A 285 -14.27 1.72 -14.94
CA ASN A 285 -15.57 2.10 -15.49
C ASN A 285 -15.47 3.06 -16.70
N ILE A 286 -14.36 3.83 -16.79
CA ILE A 286 -14.13 4.78 -17.90
C ILE A 286 -13.17 4.17 -18.93
N TRP A 287 -11.97 3.74 -18.50
CA TRP A 287 -11.00 3.15 -19.41
C TRP A 287 -11.32 1.70 -19.77
N GLY A 288 -11.98 0.98 -18.88
CA GLY A 288 -12.33 -0.42 -19.08
C GLY A 288 -11.12 -1.36 -19.02
N ASP A 289 -10.06 -0.97 -18.32
CA ASP A 289 -8.78 -1.69 -18.28
C ASP A 289 -8.68 -2.73 -17.17
N ILE A 290 -9.67 -2.81 -16.28
CA ILE A 290 -9.75 -3.87 -15.27
C ILE A 290 -11.16 -4.44 -15.15
N ARG A 291 -11.22 -5.69 -14.74
CA ARG A 291 -12.43 -6.46 -14.39
C ARG A 291 -12.16 -7.26 -13.12
N MET A 292 -13.23 -7.77 -12.55
CA MET A 292 -13.18 -8.72 -11.44
C MET A 292 -12.23 -9.88 -11.77
N GLY A 293 -11.45 -10.35 -10.81
CA GLY A 293 -10.63 -11.55 -10.95
C GLY A 293 -11.45 -12.84 -10.76
N ALA A 294 -11.12 -13.91 -11.48
CA ALA A 294 -11.77 -15.20 -11.34
C ALA A 294 -11.77 -15.78 -9.90
N PRO A 295 -10.71 -15.58 -9.07
CA PRO A 295 -10.78 -16.01 -7.67
C PRO A 295 -11.90 -15.32 -6.89
N VAL A 296 -12.16 -14.01 -7.15
CA VAL A 296 -13.26 -13.28 -6.50
C VAL A 296 -14.62 -13.91 -6.86
N GLU A 297 -14.83 -14.22 -8.13
CA GLU A 297 -16.03 -14.95 -8.58
C GLU A 297 -16.17 -16.26 -7.80
N ALA A 298 -15.13 -17.09 -7.81
CA ALA A 298 -15.21 -18.40 -7.18
C ALA A 298 -15.58 -18.32 -5.68
N PHE A 299 -14.99 -17.39 -4.94
CA PHE A 299 -15.28 -17.21 -3.52
C PHE A 299 -16.62 -16.53 -3.26
N LEU A 300 -16.83 -15.32 -3.83
CA LEU A 300 -17.97 -14.50 -3.42
C LEU A 300 -19.28 -15.01 -3.99
N VAL A 301 -19.30 -15.49 -5.25
CA VAL A 301 -20.49 -16.15 -5.81
C VAL A 301 -20.73 -17.47 -5.10
N GLY A 302 -19.68 -18.27 -4.87
CA GLY A 302 -19.77 -19.55 -4.22
C GLY A 302 -20.32 -19.46 -2.77
N TYR A 303 -19.89 -18.45 -2.02
CA TYR A 303 -20.36 -18.20 -0.65
C TYR A 303 -21.75 -17.53 -0.58
N ASN A 304 -22.30 -17.06 -1.69
CA ASN A 304 -23.39 -16.08 -1.71
C ASN A 304 -23.05 -14.88 -0.83
N ASP A 305 -21.83 -14.36 -0.97
CA ASP A 305 -21.29 -13.32 -0.08
C ASP A 305 -22.07 -12.02 -0.23
N PRO A 306 -22.62 -11.46 0.87
CA PRO A 306 -23.41 -10.24 0.80
C PRO A 306 -22.63 -9.02 0.27
N ARG A 307 -21.29 -9.02 0.37
CA ARG A 307 -20.43 -7.93 -0.07
C ARG A 307 -20.24 -7.89 -1.58
N LEU A 308 -20.53 -8.99 -2.30
CA LEU A 308 -20.29 -9.09 -3.75
C LEU A 308 -20.90 -7.92 -4.51
N ALA A 309 -22.17 -7.59 -4.28
CA ALA A 309 -22.86 -6.49 -4.96
C ALA A 309 -22.40 -5.08 -4.50
N SER A 310 -21.70 -5.00 -3.35
CA SER A 310 -21.03 -3.77 -2.91
C SER A 310 -19.66 -3.60 -3.55
N TYR A 311 -18.99 -4.70 -3.95
CA TYR A 311 -17.66 -4.69 -4.57
C TYR A 311 -17.73 -4.55 -6.09
N PHE A 312 -18.65 -5.27 -6.73
CA PHE A 312 -18.72 -5.38 -8.18
C PHE A 312 -20.15 -5.17 -8.72
N GLN A 313 -20.22 -4.82 -9.99
CA GLN A 313 -21.43 -4.77 -10.78
C GLN A 313 -21.61 -6.10 -11.49
N GLN A 314 -22.84 -6.49 -11.79
CA GLN A 314 -23.11 -7.60 -12.71
C GLN A 314 -22.52 -7.29 -14.08
N GLY A 315 -22.04 -8.33 -14.76
CA GLY A 315 -21.53 -8.25 -16.11
C GLY A 315 -22.65 -8.04 -17.14
N THR A 316 -22.24 -7.57 -18.33
CA THR A 316 -23.10 -7.37 -19.49
C THR A 316 -22.71 -8.28 -20.65
N ASP A 317 -21.86 -9.27 -20.41
CA ASP A 317 -21.37 -10.21 -21.41
C ASP A 317 -22.52 -11.10 -21.91
N ASP A 318 -22.63 -11.25 -23.23
CA ASP A 318 -23.73 -12.01 -23.87
C ASP A 318 -23.68 -13.51 -23.54
N ALA A 319 -22.48 -14.07 -23.28
CA ALA A 319 -22.33 -15.47 -22.90
C ALA A 319 -22.62 -15.74 -21.41
N ALA A 320 -22.71 -14.67 -20.59
CA ALA A 320 -23.03 -14.75 -19.17
C ALA A 320 -23.85 -13.53 -18.69
N PRO A 321 -25.03 -13.28 -19.27
CA PRO A 321 -25.78 -12.05 -19.04
C PRO A 321 -26.24 -11.93 -17.59
N GLY A 322 -25.94 -10.79 -16.97
CA GLY A 322 -26.33 -10.50 -15.59
C GLY A 322 -25.57 -11.28 -14.52
N ALA A 323 -24.58 -12.08 -14.89
CA ALA A 323 -23.75 -12.81 -13.93
C ALA A 323 -22.63 -11.90 -13.35
N PHE A 324 -22.14 -12.26 -12.18
CA PHE A 324 -20.85 -11.76 -11.69
C PHE A 324 -19.75 -12.64 -12.28
N LYS A 325 -19.03 -12.11 -13.27
CA LYS A 325 -17.98 -12.83 -13.99
C LYS A 325 -16.63 -12.17 -13.85
N GLY A 326 -15.63 -12.98 -13.47
CA GLY A 326 -14.24 -12.58 -13.34
C GLY A 326 -13.36 -13.14 -14.45
N ILE A 327 -12.21 -12.52 -14.70
CA ILE A 327 -11.19 -12.99 -15.65
C ILE A 327 -10.12 -13.74 -14.87
N ARG A 328 -9.69 -14.90 -15.37
CA ARG A 328 -8.57 -15.65 -14.81
C ARG A 328 -7.23 -14.98 -15.18
N ASN A 329 -6.28 -14.92 -14.22
CA ASN A 329 -4.99 -14.29 -14.45
C ASN A 329 -4.14 -15.08 -15.46
N GLY A 330 -3.42 -14.33 -16.32
CA GLY A 330 -2.47 -14.89 -17.28
C GLY A 330 -3.10 -15.73 -18.38
N ILE A 331 -4.35 -15.49 -18.74
CA ILE A 331 -4.98 -16.10 -19.93
C ILE A 331 -4.41 -15.50 -21.22
N ASP A 332 -4.59 -16.18 -22.33
CA ASP A 332 -4.40 -15.56 -23.64
C ASP A 332 -5.50 -14.51 -23.87
N MET A 333 -5.08 -13.27 -24.04
CA MET A 333 -5.97 -12.13 -24.22
C MET A 333 -5.87 -11.63 -25.66
N PRO A 334 -6.71 -12.13 -26.59
CA PRO A 334 -6.56 -11.80 -28.01
C PRO A 334 -6.91 -10.34 -28.32
N ASP A 335 -7.94 -9.83 -27.67
CA ASP A 335 -8.35 -8.43 -27.76
C ASP A 335 -9.12 -8.00 -26.50
N LYS A 336 -9.28 -6.70 -26.34
CA LYS A 336 -9.95 -6.10 -25.16
C LYS A 336 -11.44 -6.41 -25.12
N ASP A 337 -12.09 -6.51 -26.27
CA ASP A 337 -13.56 -6.55 -26.36
C ASP A 337 -14.12 -7.88 -25.86
N LEU A 338 -13.36 -8.97 -26.04
CA LEU A 338 -13.79 -10.32 -25.65
C LEU A 338 -14.24 -10.43 -24.18
N TYR A 339 -13.54 -9.74 -23.26
CA TYR A 339 -13.85 -9.77 -21.83
C TYR A 339 -14.35 -8.42 -21.29
N SER A 340 -14.62 -7.46 -22.16
CA SER A 340 -15.04 -6.11 -21.75
C SER A 340 -16.39 -6.10 -21.03
N GLY A 341 -17.25 -7.08 -21.30
CA GLY A 341 -18.55 -7.28 -20.67
C GLY A 341 -18.52 -7.90 -19.26
N PHE A 342 -17.35 -8.36 -18.78
CA PHE A 342 -17.22 -8.94 -17.43
C PHE A 342 -17.38 -7.88 -16.33
N SER A 343 -17.52 -8.35 -15.08
CA SER A 343 -17.89 -7.51 -13.94
C SER A 343 -16.90 -6.37 -13.68
N ARG A 344 -17.43 -5.16 -13.62
CA ARG A 344 -16.72 -3.92 -13.28
C ARG A 344 -16.80 -3.69 -11.77
N ILE A 345 -15.84 -2.90 -11.24
CA ILE A 345 -15.91 -2.46 -9.85
C ILE A 345 -17.16 -1.60 -9.61
N LYS A 346 -17.73 -1.71 -8.42
CA LYS A 346 -18.71 -0.75 -7.93
C LYS A 346 -18.00 0.57 -7.60
N ASP A 347 -18.70 1.68 -7.72
CA ASP A 347 -18.12 2.99 -7.42
C ASP A 347 -17.65 3.05 -5.95
N LEU A 348 -16.36 3.28 -5.74
CA LEU A 348 -15.72 3.45 -4.44
C LEU A 348 -15.77 4.90 -3.93
N GLY A 349 -16.33 5.83 -4.71
CA GLY A 349 -16.32 7.26 -4.41
C GLY A 349 -14.91 7.82 -4.35
N THR A 350 -14.59 8.51 -3.25
CA THR A 350 -13.30 9.19 -3.00
C THR A 350 -12.44 8.48 -1.97
N LYS A 351 -12.76 7.21 -1.63
CA LYS A 351 -12.24 6.52 -0.44
C LYS A 351 -11.34 5.34 -0.80
N MET A 352 -10.33 5.11 0.05
CA MET A 352 -9.49 3.92 0.02
C MET A 352 -9.22 3.42 1.44
N PRO A 353 -9.75 2.26 1.84
CA PRO A 353 -9.40 1.60 3.09
C PRO A 353 -7.99 1.00 3.00
N LEU A 354 -7.16 1.22 4.03
CA LEU A 354 -5.80 0.68 4.11
C LEU A 354 -5.56 -0.21 5.33
N LEU A 355 -6.31 -0.01 6.42
CA LEU A 355 -6.31 -0.88 7.59
C LEU A 355 -7.66 -0.77 8.29
N THR A 356 -8.36 -1.88 8.43
CA THR A 356 -9.75 -1.90 8.92
C THR A 356 -9.89 -2.71 10.21
N ALA A 357 -10.97 -2.46 10.94
CA ALA A 357 -11.34 -3.25 12.12
C ALA A 357 -11.46 -4.74 11.80
N ALA A 358 -12.02 -5.05 10.65
CA ALA A 358 -12.13 -6.44 10.17
C ALA A 358 -10.75 -7.10 10.10
N GLU A 359 -9.78 -6.43 9.50
CA GLU A 359 -8.41 -6.95 9.45
C GLU A 359 -7.82 -7.15 10.85
N VAL A 360 -7.98 -6.17 11.73
CA VAL A 360 -7.46 -6.26 13.11
C VAL A 360 -8.05 -7.47 13.85
N TRP A 361 -9.33 -7.75 13.68
CA TRP A 361 -9.95 -8.94 14.26
C TRP A 361 -9.40 -10.24 13.67
N PHE A 362 -9.13 -10.31 12.36
CA PHE A 362 -8.49 -11.47 11.75
C PHE A 362 -7.02 -11.62 12.21
N LEU A 363 -6.30 -10.52 12.43
CA LEU A 363 -4.95 -10.55 13.04
C LEU A 363 -5.00 -11.09 14.48
N LYS A 364 -6.02 -10.71 15.28
CA LYS A 364 -6.26 -11.27 16.62
C LYS A 364 -6.60 -12.76 16.56
N ALA A 365 -7.41 -13.18 15.58
CA ALA A 365 -7.76 -14.59 15.38
C ALA A 365 -6.50 -15.43 15.08
N GLU A 366 -5.64 -14.96 14.17
CA GLU A 366 -4.39 -15.62 13.85
C GLU A 366 -3.41 -15.62 15.03
N ALA A 367 -3.26 -14.50 15.73
CA ALA A 367 -2.44 -14.40 16.94
C ALA A 367 -2.87 -15.45 17.98
N LYS A 368 -4.18 -15.57 18.21
CA LYS A 368 -4.73 -16.57 19.13
C LYS A 368 -4.53 -18.01 18.63
N LEU A 369 -4.68 -18.25 17.32
CA LEU A 369 -4.41 -19.55 16.70
C LEU A 369 -2.93 -19.95 16.88
N ASN A 370 -2.01 -18.98 16.84
CA ASN A 370 -0.58 -19.17 17.10
C ASN A 370 -0.25 -19.32 18.60
N GLY A 371 -1.24 -19.34 19.49
CA GLY A 371 -1.07 -19.49 20.94
C GLY A 371 -0.64 -18.21 21.66
N TRP A 372 -0.76 -17.02 21.03
CA TRP A 372 -0.45 -15.75 21.67
C TRP A 372 -1.55 -15.32 22.62
N THR A 373 -1.20 -14.59 23.65
CA THR A 373 -2.17 -13.97 24.54
C THR A 373 -2.85 -12.79 23.86
N VAL A 374 -4.17 -12.85 23.70
CA VAL A 374 -4.99 -11.78 23.12
C VAL A 374 -6.02 -11.36 24.18
N PRO A 375 -5.77 -10.24 24.89
CA PRO A 375 -6.69 -9.78 25.93
C PRO A 375 -8.11 -9.51 25.37
N GLY A 376 -9.13 -9.88 26.13
CA GLY A 376 -10.53 -9.66 25.76
C GLY A 376 -11.08 -10.57 24.67
N VAL A 377 -10.28 -11.56 24.19
CA VAL A 377 -10.72 -12.55 23.18
C VAL A 377 -10.71 -13.95 23.79
N ASN A 378 -11.86 -14.60 23.87
CA ASN A 378 -12.00 -15.91 24.50
C ASN A 378 -11.56 -17.07 23.57
N SER A 379 -11.88 -16.97 22.28
CA SER A 379 -11.58 -18.03 21.31
C SER A 379 -11.14 -17.48 19.95
N VAL A 380 -10.53 -18.35 19.14
CA VAL A 380 -10.20 -18.03 17.73
C VAL A 380 -11.48 -17.74 16.93
N GLN A 381 -12.54 -18.54 17.18
CA GLN A 381 -13.84 -18.36 16.54
C GLN A 381 -14.44 -16.98 16.80
N GLU A 382 -14.42 -16.51 18.05
CA GLU A 382 -14.92 -15.19 18.41
C GLU A 382 -14.25 -14.09 17.60
N ALA A 383 -12.91 -14.08 17.55
CA ALA A 383 -12.18 -13.08 16.78
C ALA A 383 -12.43 -13.19 15.26
N TYR A 384 -12.53 -14.41 14.74
CA TYR A 384 -12.87 -14.68 13.34
C TYR A 384 -14.27 -14.13 12.97
N GLU A 385 -15.28 -14.44 13.79
CA GLU A 385 -16.65 -13.99 13.56
C GLU A 385 -16.78 -12.47 13.69
N ARG A 386 -16.07 -11.86 14.65
CA ARG A 386 -16.01 -10.39 14.77
C ARG A 386 -15.38 -9.75 13.53
N GLY A 387 -14.35 -10.34 12.94
CA GLY A 387 -13.76 -9.87 11.68
C GLY A 387 -14.78 -9.87 10.52
N ILE A 388 -15.58 -10.91 10.41
CA ILE A 388 -16.68 -10.98 9.43
C ILE A 388 -17.73 -9.90 9.71
N GLU A 389 -18.17 -9.75 10.96
CA GLU A 389 -19.17 -8.77 11.37
C GLU A 389 -18.76 -7.34 11.03
N GLU A 390 -17.52 -6.94 11.38
CA GLU A 390 -16.99 -5.62 11.08
C GLU A 390 -16.85 -5.38 9.55
N SER A 391 -16.43 -6.39 8.79
CA SER A 391 -16.39 -6.29 7.34
C SER A 391 -17.76 -6.10 6.71
N LEU A 392 -18.76 -6.86 7.15
CA LEU A 392 -20.14 -6.70 6.66
C LEU A 392 -20.72 -5.34 7.06
N GLY A 393 -20.40 -4.86 8.27
CA GLY A 393 -20.79 -3.53 8.75
C GLY A 393 -20.17 -2.41 7.91
N GLN A 394 -18.89 -2.48 7.62
CA GLN A 394 -18.17 -1.52 6.76
C GLN A 394 -18.84 -1.34 5.38
N TRP A 395 -19.36 -2.42 4.81
CA TRP A 395 -19.99 -2.42 3.48
C TRP A 395 -21.51 -2.29 3.51
N GLY A 396 -22.10 -2.00 4.68
CA GLY A 396 -23.53 -1.71 4.83
C GLY A 396 -24.44 -2.94 4.71
N VAL A 397 -23.90 -4.14 4.86
CA VAL A 397 -24.62 -5.41 4.76
C VAL A 397 -24.61 -6.21 6.07
N GLY A 398 -24.35 -5.55 7.19
CA GLY A 398 -24.24 -6.15 8.54
C GLY A 398 -25.46 -6.96 8.97
N GLY A 399 -26.66 -6.62 8.47
CA GLY A 399 -27.90 -7.39 8.76
C GLY A 399 -27.87 -8.84 8.27
N GLN A 400 -26.90 -9.22 7.43
CA GLN A 400 -26.75 -10.58 6.92
C GLN A 400 -25.70 -11.41 7.71
N PHE A 401 -25.12 -10.86 8.76
CA PHE A 401 -24.06 -11.50 9.54
C PHE A 401 -24.44 -12.90 10.05
N GLU A 402 -25.60 -13.03 10.70
CA GLU A 402 -26.03 -14.31 11.28
C GLU A 402 -26.23 -15.41 10.23
N ALA A 403 -26.76 -15.07 9.07
CA ALA A 403 -26.92 -16.01 7.98
C ALA A 403 -25.56 -16.40 7.39
N TYR A 404 -24.67 -15.42 7.17
CA TYR A 404 -23.39 -15.61 6.52
C TYR A 404 -22.41 -16.42 7.41
N ARG A 405 -22.25 -16.07 8.69
CA ARG A 405 -21.33 -16.80 9.60
C ARG A 405 -21.71 -18.27 9.82
N ASN A 406 -22.98 -18.65 9.57
CA ASN A 406 -23.48 -20.01 9.65
C ASN A 406 -23.50 -20.74 8.30
N SER A 407 -23.10 -20.06 7.21
CA SER A 407 -23.14 -20.62 5.86
C SER A 407 -22.09 -21.72 5.67
N THR A 408 -22.52 -22.88 5.16
CA THR A 408 -21.66 -24.00 4.75
C THR A 408 -21.34 -23.97 3.26
N ALA A 409 -21.75 -22.92 2.56
CA ALA A 409 -21.45 -22.72 1.15
C ALA A 409 -19.92 -22.70 0.90
N LYS A 410 -19.50 -23.13 -0.27
CA LYS A 410 -18.10 -23.26 -0.65
C LYS A 410 -17.81 -22.50 -1.93
N PRO A 411 -16.54 -22.16 -2.19
CA PRO A 411 -16.14 -21.63 -3.48
C PRO A 411 -16.56 -22.55 -4.63
N ILE A 412 -16.96 -21.95 -5.74
CA ILE A 412 -17.39 -22.69 -6.94
C ILE A 412 -16.25 -22.85 -7.95
N PRO A 413 -16.29 -23.90 -8.80
CA PRO A 413 -15.44 -23.99 -9.98
C PRO A 413 -15.56 -22.74 -10.84
N TYR A 414 -14.46 -22.35 -11.47
CA TYR A 414 -14.49 -21.25 -12.43
C TYR A 414 -14.70 -21.80 -13.84
N VAL A 415 -15.64 -21.22 -14.57
CA VAL A 415 -15.93 -21.54 -15.96
C VAL A 415 -15.82 -20.27 -16.80
N ASP A 416 -14.89 -20.25 -17.74
CA ASP A 416 -14.76 -19.17 -18.71
C ASP A 416 -15.73 -19.42 -19.88
N PRO A 417 -16.68 -18.52 -20.14
CA PRO A 417 -17.66 -18.73 -21.21
C PRO A 417 -17.08 -18.60 -22.63
N HIS A 418 -15.87 -18.06 -22.76
CA HIS A 418 -15.22 -17.81 -24.05
C HIS A 418 -14.11 -18.82 -24.38
N ASN A 419 -13.47 -19.43 -23.36
CA ASN A 419 -12.40 -20.39 -23.58
C ASN A 419 -12.29 -21.40 -22.42
N GLU A 420 -12.62 -22.67 -22.70
CA GLU A 420 -12.61 -23.75 -21.71
C GLU A 420 -11.23 -24.07 -21.13
N ASP A 421 -10.12 -23.73 -21.82
CA ASP A 421 -8.75 -23.91 -21.32
C ASP A 421 -8.48 -23.03 -20.09
N ASN A 422 -9.26 -22.00 -19.87
CA ASN A 422 -9.18 -21.11 -18.72
C ASN A 422 -9.93 -21.64 -17.49
N ASN A 423 -10.66 -22.74 -17.60
CA ASN A 423 -11.48 -23.29 -16.52
C ASN A 423 -10.66 -23.76 -15.32
N VAL A 424 -11.28 -23.70 -14.15
CA VAL A 424 -10.78 -24.35 -12.91
C VAL A 424 -11.83 -25.36 -12.48
N ALA A 425 -11.53 -26.64 -12.67
CA ALA A 425 -12.48 -27.73 -12.43
C ALA A 425 -12.81 -27.90 -10.95
N ALA A 426 -13.95 -28.50 -10.68
CA ALA A 426 -14.30 -29.02 -9.36
C ALA A 426 -13.22 -30.01 -8.88
N GLY A 427 -12.80 -29.89 -7.61
CA GLY A 427 -11.75 -30.73 -7.02
C GLY A 427 -10.31 -30.29 -7.37
N SER A 428 -10.12 -29.20 -8.12
CA SER A 428 -8.81 -28.60 -8.32
C SER A 428 -8.12 -28.31 -6.97
N ALA A 429 -6.81 -28.57 -6.87
CA ALA A 429 -6.01 -28.22 -5.70
C ALA A 429 -6.00 -26.71 -5.40
N TYR A 430 -6.28 -25.91 -6.41
CA TYR A 430 -6.36 -24.43 -6.32
C TYR A 430 -7.76 -23.93 -5.92
N LEU A 431 -8.76 -24.81 -5.83
CA LEU A 431 -10.09 -24.46 -5.35
C LEU A 431 -10.17 -24.74 -3.83
N SER A 432 -10.53 -23.71 -3.07
CA SER A 432 -10.72 -23.85 -1.62
C SER A 432 -11.94 -24.73 -1.29
N ALA A 433 -11.85 -25.43 -0.16
CA ALA A 433 -12.95 -26.25 0.37
C ALA A 433 -13.54 -25.69 1.68
N VAL A 434 -13.01 -24.58 2.21
CA VAL A 434 -13.50 -23.98 3.45
C VAL A 434 -14.78 -23.19 3.21
N SER A 435 -15.60 -23.10 4.24
CA SER A 435 -16.85 -22.32 4.25
C SER A 435 -16.73 -21.12 5.19
N PRO A 436 -17.64 -20.13 5.13
CA PRO A 436 -17.71 -19.05 6.11
C PRO A 436 -17.96 -19.54 7.54
N LYS A 437 -18.73 -20.64 7.71
CA LYS A 437 -18.99 -21.21 9.03
C LYS A 437 -17.69 -21.75 9.63
N TRP A 438 -17.36 -21.29 10.84
CA TRP A 438 -16.19 -21.75 11.57
C TRP A 438 -16.21 -23.26 11.80
N ASN A 439 -15.09 -23.91 11.55
CA ASN A 439 -14.88 -25.35 11.79
C ASN A 439 -13.95 -25.55 13.00
N ASP A 440 -14.53 -25.65 14.18
CA ASP A 440 -13.75 -25.83 15.42
C ASP A 440 -12.99 -27.18 15.47
N ALA A 441 -13.52 -28.20 14.80
CA ALA A 441 -12.87 -29.52 14.67
C ALA A 441 -11.77 -29.56 13.61
N GLY A 442 -11.63 -28.50 12.80
CA GLY A 442 -10.62 -28.41 11.74
C GLY A 442 -9.20 -28.35 12.28
N SER A 443 -8.26 -28.76 11.44
CA SER A 443 -6.82 -28.59 11.71
C SER A 443 -6.44 -27.11 11.79
N ASN A 444 -5.29 -26.79 12.40
CA ASN A 444 -4.78 -25.40 12.42
C ASN A 444 -4.58 -24.83 11.00
N ALA A 445 -4.23 -25.69 10.02
CA ALA A 445 -4.11 -25.27 8.63
C ALA A 445 -5.47 -24.86 8.03
N GLU A 446 -6.53 -25.63 8.27
CA GLU A 446 -7.89 -25.29 7.83
C GLU A 446 -8.42 -24.04 8.53
N LYS A 447 -8.19 -23.90 9.84
CA LYS A 447 -8.53 -22.71 10.61
C LYS A 447 -7.81 -21.46 10.08
N LEU A 448 -6.53 -21.58 9.76
CA LEU A 448 -5.76 -20.49 9.13
C LEU A 448 -6.31 -20.16 7.75
N GLU A 449 -6.64 -21.17 6.92
CA GLU A 449 -7.27 -20.97 5.62
C GLU A 449 -8.59 -20.20 5.75
N GLN A 450 -9.45 -20.54 6.72
CA GLN A 450 -10.69 -19.82 6.99
C GLN A 450 -10.42 -18.35 7.36
N ILE A 451 -9.50 -18.11 8.31
CA ILE A 451 -9.15 -16.76 8.77
C ILE A 451 -8.63 -15.91 7.60
N ILE A 452 -7.65 -16.43 6.87
CA ILE A 452 -7.01 -15.66 5.79
C ILE A 452 -7.95 -15.48 4.59
N THR A 453 -8.80 -16.45 4.29
CA THR A 453 -9.83 -16.29 3.25
C THR A 453 -10.79 -15.15 3.58
N GLN A 454 -11.33 -15.08 4.79
CA GLN A 454 -12.21 -14.00 5.20
C GLN A 454 -11.47 -12.67 5.34
N LYS A 455 -10.20 -12.69 5.80
CA LYS A 455 -9.33 -11.50 5.80
C LYS A 455 -9.12 -10.97 4.39
N TRP A 456 -8.82 -11.85 3.41
CA TRP A 456 -8.64 -11.47 2.01
C TRP A 456 -9.93 -10.85 1.43
N ILE A 457 -11.11 -11.41 1.71
CA ILE A 457 -12.37 -10.80 1.27
C ILE A 457 -12.54 -9.41 1.92
N ALA A 458 -12.24 -9.27 3.22
CA ALA A 458 -12.42 -8.02 3.96
C ALA A 458 -11.42 -6.92 3.58
N LEU A 459 -10.22 -7.29 3.11
CA LEU A 459 -9.18 -6.34 2.68
C LEU A 459 -9.52 -5.63 1.37
N PHE A 460 -10.51 -6.11 0.59
CA PHE A 460 -10.87 -5.47 -0.69
C PHE A 460 -11.16 -3.98 -0.51
N PRO A 461 -10.57 -3.09 -1.34
CA PRO A 461 -9.69 -3.33 -2.48
C PRO A 461 -8.17 -3.19 -2.17
N GLU A 462 -7.73 -3.31 -0.91
CA GLU A 462 -6.32 -3.19 -0.49
C GLU A 462 -5.48 -4.39 -0.95
N SER A 463 -5.09 -4.37 -2.19
CA SER A 463 -4.45 -5.48 -2.88
C SER A 463 -3.01 -5.77 -2.44
N VAL A 464 -2.25 -4.74 -2.04
CA VAL A 464 -0.84 -4.92 -1.61
C VAL A 464 -0.78 -5.78 -0.35
N GLU A 465 -1.66 -5.50 0.62
CA GLU A 465 -1.77 -6.31 1.84
C GLU A 465 -2.31 -7.70 1.52
N ALA A 466 -3.34 -7.81 0.68
CA ALA A 466 -3.92 -9.08 0.29
C ALA A 466 -2.91 -10.00 -0.43
N TRP A 467 -2.11 -9.46 -1.36
CA TRP A 467 -1.03 -10.20 -2.01
C TRP A 467 0.08 -10.58 -1.04
N THR A 468 0.39 -9.74 -0.07
CA THR A 468 1.40 -10.02 0.94
C THR A 468 0.97 -11.14 1.88
N GLU A 469 -0.28 -11.14 2.33
CA GLU A 469 -0.84 -12.22 3.14
C GLU A 469 -0.91 -13.56 2.40
N PHE A 470 -1.28 -13.52 1.12
CA PHE A 470 -1.22 -14.71 0.26
C PHE A 470 0.19 -15.30 0.20
N ARG A 471 1.23 -14.48 -0.04
CA ARG A 471 2.62 -14.95 -0.10
C ARG A 471 3.09 -15.54 1.24
N ARG A 472 2.70 -14.90 2.35
CA ARG A 472 3.08 -15.30 3.71
C ARG A 472 2.46 -16.62 4.15
N THR A 473 1.21 -16.87 3.76
CA THR A 473 0.41 -17.98 4.30
C THR A 473 0.10 -19.08 3.28
N GLY A 474 0.10 -18.76 1.99
CA GLY A 474 -0.39 -19.62 0.92
C GLY A 474 -1.93 -19.55 0.76
N TYR A 475 -2.62 -18.67 1.50
CA TYR A 475 -4.07 -18.52 1.49
C TYR A 475 -4.50 -17.08 1.13
N PRO A 476 -5.73 -16.90 0.58
CA PRO A 476 -6.64 -17.96 0.13
C PRO A 476 -6.04 -18.77 -1.01
N LYS A 477 -6.62 -19.89 -1.37
CA LYS A 477 -6.21 -20.62 -2.57
C LYS A 477 -6.58 -19.79 -3.80
N LEU A 478 -5.58 -19.28 -4.49
CA LEU A 478 -5.73 -18.51 -5.73
C LEU A 478 -5.47 -19.41 -6.94
N PHE A 479 -5.90 -18.94 -8.11
CA PHE A 479 -5.66 -19.66 -9.36
C PHE A 479 -4.31 -19.26 -9.96
N PRO A 480 -3.45 -20.21 -10.34
CA PRO A 480 -2.20 -19.89 -11.01
C PRO A 480 -2.47 -19.30 -12.41
N VAL A 481 -1.53 -18.56 -12.94
CA VAL A 481 -1.60 -18.05 -14.32
C VAL A 481 -1.73 -19.20 -15.31
N VAL A 482 -2.47 -18.99 -16.39
CA VAL A 482 -2.62 -19.99 -17.47
C VAL A 482 -1.34 -20.03 -18.31
N ILE A 483 -0.89 -18.88 -18.79
CA ILE A 483 0.35 -18.71 -19.52
C ILE A 483 1.41 -18.14 -18.57
N ASN A 484 2.55 -18.79 -18.48
CA ASN A 484 3.65 -18.38 -17.63
C ASN A 484 4.86 -17.96 -18.48
N ASN A 485 5.05 -16.66 -18.61
CA ASN A 485 6.14 -16.05 -19.37
C ASN A 485 7.34 -15.63 -18.50
N SER A 486 7.50 -16.25 -17.33
CA SER A 486 8.62 -15.95 -16.42
C SER A 486 9.97 -16.49 -16.87
N ALA A 487 10.07 -17.07 -18.06
CA ALA A 487 11.28 -17.74 -18.56
C ALA A 487 11.85 -18.82 -17.59
N GLY A 488 10.95 -19.53 -16.90
CA GLY A 488 11.32 -20.59 -15.95
C GLY A 488 11.68 -20.12 -14.54
N VAL A 489 11.61 -18.82 -14.26
CA VAL A 489 11.86 -18.27 -12.91
C VAL A 489 10.77 -18.70 -11.92
N ILE A 490 9.53 -18.71 -12.35
CA ILE A 490 8.39 -19.23 -11.60
C ILE A 490 8.01 -20.58 -12.18
N PRO A 491 8.06 -21.69 -11.44
CA PRO A 491 7.55 -22.98 -11.88
C PRO A 491 6.04 -22.91 -12.18
N ASN A 492 5.57 -23.68 -13.16
CA ASN A 492 4.14 -23.75 -13.46
C ASN A 492 3.33 -24.15 -12.21
N GLY A 493 2.20 -23.51 -12.01
CA GLY A 493 1.37 -23.69 -10.83
C GLY A 493 1.86 -22.97 -9.57
N GLN A 494 2.98 -22.27 -9.65
CA GLN A 494 3.50 -21.43 -8.57
C GLN A 494 3.21 -19.94 -8.83
N PHE A 495 3.45 -19.12 -7.81
CA PHE A 495 3.09 -17.71 -7.81
C PHE A 495 4.31 -16.81 -7.62
N ILE A 496 4.24 -15.60 -8.17
CA ILE A 496 5.22 -14.55 -7.98
C ILE A 496 5.41 -14.22 -6.50
N ARG A 497 6.67 -14.04 -6.07
CA ARG A 497 7.05 -13.80 -4.67
C ARG A 497 7.41 -12.36 -4.35
N ARG A 498 7.91 -11.62 -5.33
CA ARG A 498 8.32 -10.22 -5.20
C ARG A 498 8.38 -9.56 -6.57
N ILE A 499 8.66 -8.28 -6.61
CA ILE A 499 9.04 -7.56 -7.82
C ILE A 499 10.55 -7.32 -7.77
N ASN A 500 11.23 -7.40 -8.92
CA ASN A 500 12.66 -7.09 -9.04
C ASN A 500 12.94 -5.67 -8.57
N PHE A 501 14.15 -5.41 -8.06
CA PHE A 501 14.56 -4.04 -7.77
C PHE A 501 14.44 -3.17 -9.02
N PRO A 502 14.06 -1.88 -8.84
CA PRO A 502 13.87 -0.96 -9.96
C PRO A 502 15.11 -0.82 -10.81
N LEU A 503 14.93 -0.66 -12.12
CA LEU A 503 16.03 -0.45 -13.04
C LEU A 503 16.84 0.79 -12.68
N ILE A 504 16.17 1.86 -12.23
CA ILE A 504 16.84 3.10 -11.82
C ILE A 504 17.87 2.88 -10.71
N GLU A 505 17.62 1.99 -9.75
CA GLU A 505 18.57 1.67 -8.68
C GLU A 505 19.80 0.91 -9.21
N LYS A 506 19.60 0.04 -10.20
CA LYS A 506 20.70 -0.67 -10.86
C LYS A 506 21.62 0.27 -11.62
N GLU A 507 21.09 1.35 -12.17
CA GLU A 507 21.81 2.34 -12.98
C GLU A 507 22.45 3.44 -12.14
N THR A 508 21.75 3.94 -11.11
CA THR A 508 22.17 5.14 -10.37
C THR A 508 22.76 4.85 -8.99
N ASN A 509 22.48 3.67 -8.40
CA ASN A 509 22.94 3.24 -7.07
C ASN A 509 23.54 1.82 -7.11
N GLN A 510 24.43 1.56 -8.04
CA GLN A 510 24.92 0.20 -8.33
C GLN A 510 25.50 -0.52 -7.11
N ALA A 511 26.34 0.15 -6.30
CA ALA A 511 26.93 -0.46 -5.11
C ALA A 511 25.87 -0.76 -4.04
N GLY A 512 24.92 0.17 -3.82
CA GLY A 512 23.78 -0.04 -2.93
C GLY A 512 22.90 -1.20 -3.40
N TYR A 513 22.59 -1.26 -4.71
CA TYR A 513 21.85 -2.37 -5.33
C TYR A 513 22.53 -3.74 -5.11
N GLN A 514 23.84 -3.83 -5.33
CA GLN A 514 24.58 -5.08 -5.09
C GLN A 514 24.51 -5.49 -3.62
N GLY A 515 24.63 -4.54 -2.69
CA GLY A 515 24.43 -4.77 -1.27
C GLY A 515 23.01 -5.24 -0.95
N ALA A 516 22.00 -4.67 -1.61
CA ALA A 516 20.60 -5.09 -1.46
C ALA A 516 20.38 -6.55 -1.93
N VAL A 517 20.97 -6.95 -3.06
CA VAL A 517 20.90 -8.35 -3.56
C VAL A 517 21.54 -9.32 -2.56
N GLN A 518 22.66 -8.96 -1.95
CA GLN A 518 23.28 -9.78 -0.89
C GLN A 518 22.35 -9.92 0.33
N LYS A 519 21.73 -8.83 0.77
CA LYS A 519 20.78 -8.80 1.88
C LYS A 519 19.46 -9.50 1.57
N LEU A 520 19.07 -9.60 0.31
CA LEU A 520 17.92 -10.38 -0.14
C LEU A 520 18.12 -11.88 0.07
N GLY A 521 19.37 -12.34 0.03
CA GLY A 521 19.71 -13.76 0.23
C GLY A 521 19.37 -14.67 -0.95
N GLY A 522 19.16 -14.11 -2.14
CA GLY A 522 18.88 -14.81 -3.38
C GLY A 522 19.06 -13.91 -4.60
N ASN A 523 18.78 -14.43 -5.78
CA ASN A 523 18.85 -13.65 -7.02
C ASN A 523 17.78 -12.54 -7.03
N ASP A 524 18.11 -11.41 -7.65
CA ASP A 524 17.10 -10.36 -7.92
C ASP A 524 16.15 -10.81 -9.03
N ASN A 525 15.19 -11.64 -8.68
CA ASN A 525 14.13 -12.10 -9.56
C ASN A 525 12.80 -12.28 -8.83
N ILE A 526 11.74 -12.47 -9.58
CA ILE A 526 10.35 -12.55 -9.08
C ILE A 526 10.04 -13.82 -8.29
N GLY A 527 10.91 -14.84 -8.31
CA GLY A 527 10.76 -16.11 -7.61
C GLY A 527 11.44 -16.14 -6.23
N THR A 528 12.32 -15.17 -5.94
CA THR A 528 13.05 -15.12 -4.66
C THR A 528 12.10 -14.75 -3.53
N ARG A 529 12.07 -15.59 -2.47
CA ARG A 529 11.24 -15.33 -1.28
C ARG A 529 11.81 -14.18 -0.45
N LEU A 530 10.93 -13.42 0.16
CA LEU A 530 11.29 -12.37 1.10
C LEU A 530 11.63 -12.96 2.48
N TRP A 531 12.30 -12.18 3.33
CA TRP A 531 12.73 -12.62 4.66
C TRP A 531 11.60 -13.20 5.52
N TRP A 532 10.40 -12.63 5.47
CA TRP A 532 9.23 -13.10 6.22
C TRP A 532 8.45 -14.22 5.47
N ASP A 533 8.68 -14.46 4.19
CA ASP A 533 8.02 -15.49 3.37
C ASP A 533 8.71 -16.85 3.57
N LYS A 534 8.34 -17.56 4.64
CA LYS A 534 8.93 -18.84 5.09
C LYS A 534 8.04 -20.02 4.76
#